data_e67143de71f17c4227afe711b5a2aaa1
#
_entry.id   e67143de71f17c4227afe711b5a2aaa1
#
_cell.length_a   1.000
_cell.length_b   1.000
_cell.length_c   1.000
_cell.angle_alpha   90.00
_cell.angle_beta   90.00
_cell.angle_gamma   90.00
#
_symmetry.space_group_name_H-M   'P 1'
#
loop_
_entity.id
_entity.type
_entity.pdbx_description
1 polymer ?
#
loop_
_entity_poly.entity_id
_entity_poly.type
_entity_poly.pdbx_seq_one_letter_code
_entity_poly.pdbx_strand_id
1 'polypeptide(L)'
;MSLPYKHRNCISRMKRKLHLIIYVAFIVLLTGCAQQPRKFVIGVSQCSEDIWRDKLNNELKMGEYLNDSLIVKLASSNDNNVLQNKQVNQFIDEGVDLLIVSPNQLSAISKAVERAYDKGIPVILYDRKTNSDKYTAFIGCDNYTIGKSMGTFIAQQLQGKGRIVEISGLEGSSPALERHRGFMDAIKPYPGLQVVASEGGNWKEEGGIQAMKRILKQTQDFDYVFAHNDRLAWGAYVAARQMGVKRNYKYTGVDGMATEGGGLELVRDGIFEASYLYPTKGDEVIALAMKILKHQPYERDNYLSTSIITKANADLTLMEARDAERQARNLKTLHKQVDRYLSDYNAQKIMLIGMCLFLLVCLAAAALIFRGYLVKVKLNEKLAKTNDELKRLNVELGEKNEELKRLNEEVLELTHSRLVFFTNISHELRTPLTLIADPVEMLLE
;
A
#
# COMPACT_ATOMS: atom_id res chain seq x y z
N MET A 1 -14.14 70.07 -19.66
CA MET A 1 -13.41 70.32 -18.40
C MET A 1 -12.77 69.01 -17.96
N SER A 2 -11.45 68.88 -18.12
CA SER A 2 -10.67 67.65 -17.90
C SER A 2 -10.50 67.40 -16.41
N LEU A 3 -10.77 66.15 -15.99
CA LEU A 3 -10.52 65.65 -14.62
C LEU A 3 -9.03 65.77 -14.26
N PRO A 4 -8.68 66.15 -13.01
CA PRO A 4 -7.32 66.43 -12.61
C PRO A 4 -6.45 65.17 -12.62
N TYR A 5 -5.27 65.32 -13.22
CA TYR A 5 -4.21 64.34 -13.51
C TYR A 5 -3.82 63.42 -12.31
N LYS A 6 -4.03 63.83 -11.06
CA LYS A 6 -3.70 63.10 -9.83
C LYS A 6 -4.60 61.89 -9.59
N HIS A 7 -5.85 61.84 -10.07
CA HIS A 7 -6.77 60.70 -9.85
C HIS A 7 -6.53 59.54 -10.82
N ARG A 8 -6.01 59.78 -12.05
CA ARG A 8 -5.70 58.74 -13.02
C ARG A 8 -4.50 57.89 -12.56
N ASN A 9 -3.52 58.46 -11.90
CA ASN A 9 -2.32 57.74 -11.42
C ASN A 9 -2.59 56.83 -10.20
N CYS A 10 -3.55 57.18 -9.35
CA CYS A 10 -3.94 56.36 -8.18
C CYS A 10 -4.68 55.10 -8.61
N ILE A 11 -5.60 55.21 -9.58
CA ILE A 11 -6.38 54.09 -10.12
C ILE A 11 -5.50 53.10 -10.90
N SER A 12 -4.49 53.61 -11.68
CA SER A 12 -3.59 52.77 -12.42
C SER A 12 -2.61 52.01 -11.51
N ARG A 13 -2.14 52.62 -10.41
CA ARG A 13 -1.29 51.98 -9.41
C ARG A 13 -2.09 50.89 -8.62
N MET A 14 -3.34 51.12 -8.34
CA MET A 14 -4.20 50.13 -7.64
C MET A 14 -4.55 48.94 -8.53
N LYS A 15 -4.80 49.16 -9.83
CA LYS A 15 -4.98 48.07 -10.82
C LYS A 15 -3.72 47.22 -10.95
N ARG A 16 -2.52 47.81 -11.04
CA ARG A 16 -1.25 47.08 -11.09
C ARG A 16 -0.98 46.26 -9.84
N LYS A 17 -1.31 46.78 -8.64
CA LYS A 17 -1.17 46.00 -7.38
C LYS A 17 -2.13 44.82 -7.32
N LEU A 18 -3.38 45.00 -7.79
CA LEU A 18 -4.38 43.93 -7.84
C LEU A 18 -3.95 42.81 -8.84
N HIS A 19 -3.46 43.19 -10.02
CA HIS A 19 -2.94 42.23 -10.99
C HIS A 19 -1.70 41.50 -10.46
N LEU A 20 -0.82 42.16 -9.72
CA LEU A 20 0.34 41.55 -9.08
C LEU A 20 -0.06 40.50 -8.03
N ILE A 21 -1.06 40.82 -7.20
CA ILE A 21 -1.59 39.89 -6.18
C ILE A 21 -2.25 38.66 -6.85
N ILE A 22 -3.04 38.88 -7.90
CA ILE A 22 -3.67 37.79 -8.67
C ILE A 22 -2.58 36.92 -9.34
N TYR A 23 -1.54 37.53 -9.87
CA TYR A 23 -0.44 36.81 -10.54
C TYR A 23 0.40 36.01 -9.54
N VAL A 24 0.68 36.54 -8.35
CA VAL A 24 1.36 35.83 -7.27
C VAL A 24 0.51 34.68 -6.74
N ALA A 25 -0.81 34.90 -6.54
CA ALA A 25 -1.72 33.83 -6.14
C ALA A 25 -1.83 32.72 -7.19
N PHE A 26 -1.80 33.08 -8.48
CA PHE A 26 -1.81 32.12 -9.59
C PHE A 26 -0.50 31.33 -9.68
N ILE A 27 0.65 31.97 -9.44
CA ILE A 27 1.97 31.27 -9.37
C ILE A 27 2.01 30.32 -8.19
N VAL A 28 1.51 30.71 -7.00
CA VAL A 28 1.44 29.84 -5.81
C VAL A 28 0.52 28.64 -6.05
N LEU A 29 -0.58 28.81 -6.80
CA LEU A 29 -1.45 27.71 -7.22
C LEU A 29 -0.79 26.77 -8.24
N LEU A 30 0.04 27.29 -9.15
CA LEU A 30 0.74 26.46 -10.15
C LEU A 30 1.95 25.70 -9.57
N THR A 31 2.61 26.24 -8.52
CA THR A 31 3.74 25.56 -7.86
C THR A 31 3.28 24.46 -6.88
N GLY A 32 1.98 24.36 -6.57
CA GLY A 32 1.42 23.33 -5.70
C GLY A 32 1.25 21.96 -6.36
N CYS A 33 1.39 21.81 -7.67
CA CYS A 33 1.42 20.52 -8.37
C CYS A 33 2.86 19.96 -8.44
N ALA A 34 3.45 19.63 -7.29
CA ALA A 34 4.62 18.75 -7.28
C ALA A 34 4.15 17.39 -7.81
N GLN A 35 4.61 17.00 -8.99
CA GLN A 35 4.40 15.69 -9.57
C GLN A 35 4.87 14.66 -8.54
N GLN A 36 3.98 13.85 -7.98
CA GLN A 36 4.39 12.78 -7.07
C GLN A 36 5.37 11.88 -7.82
N PRO A 37 6.51 11.54 -7.22
CA PRO A 37 7.48 10.66 -7.87
C PRO A 37 6.79 9.35 -8.23
N ARG A 38 7.06 8.81 -9.43
CA ARG A 38 6.54 7.52 -9.89
C ARG A 38 6.87 6.45 -8.86
N LYS A 39 5.86 5.70 -8.44
CA LYS A 39 6.05 4.56 -7.54
C LYS A 39 6.55 3.36 -8.35
N PHE A 40 7.48 2.62 -7.77
CA PHE A 40 7.87 1.31 -8.29
C PHE A 40 6.77 0.29 -8.04
N VAL A 41 6.50 -0.54 -9.03
CA VAL A 41 5.51 -1.62 -8.96
C VAL A 41 6.23 -2.97 -8.93
N ILE A 42 6.10 -3.70 -7.84
CA ILE A 42 6.62 -5.06 -7.69
C ILE A 42 5.47 -6.06 -7.86
N GLY A 43 5.60 -6.96 -8.81
CA GLY A 43 4.72 -8.13 -8.95
C GLY A 43 5.25 -9.29 -8.11
N VAL A 44 4.42 -9.91 -7.29
CA VAL A 44 4.79 -11.07 -6.46
C VAL A 44 3.89 -12.24 -6.83
N SER A 45 4.49 -13.33 -7.30
CA SER A 45 3.79 -14.58 -7.62
C SER A 45 4.16 -15.67 -6.62
N GLN A 46 3.19 -16.00 -5.75
CA GLN A 46 3.29 -17.07 -4.74
C GLN A 46 2.83 -18.40 -5.32
N CYS A 47 3.53 -19.49 -4.96
CA CYS A 47 3.19 -20.84 -5.41
C CYS A 47 1.99 -21.46 -4.68
N SER A 48 1.77 -21.13 -3.40
CA SER A 48 0.76 -21.73 -2.54
C SER A 48 0.09 -20.71 -1.61
N GLU A 49 -0.96 -21.14 -0.95
CA GLU A 49 -1.65 -20.44 0.13
C GLU A 49 -1.53 -21.25 1.40
N ASP A 50 -0.86 -20.69 2.40
CA ASP A 50 -0.67 -21.31 3.70
C ASP A 50 -0.18 -20.27 4.73
N ILE A 51 -0.17 -20.66 6.02
CA ILE A 51 0.20 -19.77 7.13
C ILE A 51 1.60 -19.17 6.99
N TRP A 52 2.56 -19.89 6.40
CA TRP A 52 3.90 -19.39 6.17
C TRP A 52 3.90 -18.31 5.06
N ARG A 53 3.13 -18.56 3.97
CA ARG A 53 2.95 -17.58 2.87
C ARG A 53 2.15 -16.37 3.32
N ASP A 54 1.15 -16.54 4.18
CA ASP A 54 0.38 -15.43 4.74
C ASP A 54 1.27 -14.52 5.59
N LYS A 55 2.17 -15.09 6.40
CA LYS A 55 3.15 -14.32 7.14
C LYS A 55 4.05 -13.52 6.19
N LEU A 56 4.60 -14.15 5.16
CA LEU A 56 5.40 -13.48 4.14
C LEU A 56 4.64 -12.34 3.46
N ASN A 57 3.40 -12.61 3.01
CA ASN A 57 2.57 -11.61 2.34
C ASN A 57 2.32 -10.39 3.23
N ASN A 58 2.10 -10.61 4.53
CA ASN A 58 1.96 -9.54 5.51
C ASN A 58 3.27 -8.72 5.67
N GLU A 59 4.43 -9.38 5.68
CA GLU A 59 5.74 -8.72 5.76
C GLU A 59 6.03 -7.91 4.48
N LEU A 60 5.73 -8.44 3.29
CA LEU A 60 5.85 -7.73 2.01
C LEU A 60 4.94 -6.50 1.95
N LYS A 61 3.69 -6.64 2.40
CA LYS A 61 2.74 -5.52 2.49
C LYS A 61 3.16 -4.49 3.54
N MET A 62 3.83 -4.90 4.61
CA MET A 62 4.44 -3.96 5.55
C MET A 62 5.59 -3.20 4.90
N GLY A 63 6.42 -3.87 4.10
CA GLY A 63 7.49 -3.22 3.34
C GLY A 63 6.95 -2.19 2.33
N GLU A 64 5.82 -2.47 1.66
CA GLU A 64 5.10 -1.50 0.83
C GLU A 64 4.66 -0.30 1.67
N TYR A 65 4.03 -0.56 2.81
CA TYR A 65 3.51 0.46 3.70
C TYR A 65 4.60 1.40 4.25
N LEU A 66 5.78 0.87 4.51
CA LEU A 66 6.94 1.63 5.00
C LEU A 66 7.70 2.39 3.88
N ASN A 67 7.35 2.18 2.62
CA ASN A 67 8.00 2.79 1.46
C ASN A 67 6.99 3.51 0.56
N ASP A 68 6.84 4.81 0.70
CA ASP A 68 5.92 5.63 -0.11
C ASP A 68 6.13 5.51 -1.62
N SER A 69 7.32 5.08 -2.05
CA SER A 69 7.69 4.91 -3.45
C SER A 69 7.40 3.51 -4.01
N LEU A 70 6.69 2.63 -3.26
CA LEU A 70 6.50 1.24 -3.60
C LEU A 70 5.01 0.86 -3.69
N ILE A 71 4.69 -0.04 -4.63
CA ILE A 71 3.41 -0.76 -4.73
C ILE A 71 3.72 -2.23 -4.89
N VAL A 72 3.14 -3.09 -4.04
CA VAL A 72 3.30 -4.55 -4.10
C VAL A 72 1.98 -5.19 -4.56
N LYS A 73 1.99 -5.82 -5.73
CA LYS A 73 0.89 -6.61 -6.28
C LYS A 73 1.11 -8.08 -5.96
N LEU A 74 0.26 -8.68 -5.15
CA LEU A 74 0.35 -10.09 -4.77
C LEU A 74 -0.60 -10.94 -5.60
N ALA A 75 -0.11 -12.10 -6.08
CA ALA A 75 -0.92 -13.13 -6.70
C ALA A 75 -0.49 -14.50 -6.16
N SER A 76 -1.44 -15.39 -5.91
CA SER A 76 -1.20 -16.77 -5.49
C SER A 76 -1.74 -17.74 -6.53
N SER A 77 -0.97 -18.78 -6.81
CA SER A 77 -1.36 -19.82 -7.76
C SER A 77 -1.99 -21.06 -7.10
N ASN A 78 -1.96 -21.12 -5.77
CA ASN A 78 -2.51 -22.22 -4.99
C ASN A 78 -2.13 -23.61 -5.56
N ASP A 79 -0.82 -23.85 -5.68
CA ASP A 79 -0.21 -25.08 -6.20
C ASP A 79 -0.48 -25.36 -7.70
N ASN A 80 -1.01 -24.41 -8.46
CA ASN A 80 -1.33 -24.58 -9.87
C ASN A 80 -0.30 -23.92 -10.78
N ASN A 81 0.50 -24.74 -11.47
CA ASN A 81 1.56 -24.30 -12.39
C ASN A 81 1.04 -23.47 -13.57
N VAL A 82 -0.13 -23.82 -14.13
CA VAL A 82 -0.71 -23.09 -15.26
C VAL A 82 -1.15 -21.71 -14.82
N LEU A 83 -1.79 -21.61 -13.66
CA LEU A 83 -2.20 -20.33 -13.08
C LEU A 83 -0.97 -19.47 -12.75
N GLN A 84 0.09 -20.06 -12.17
CA GLN A 84 1.31 -19.32 -11.86
C GLN A 84 1.97 -18.74 -13.12
N ASN A 85 2.09 -19.56 -14.20
CA ASN A 85 2.58 -19.07 -15.48
C ASN A 85 1.75 -17.90 -16.02
N LYS A 86 0.41 -17.99 -15.94
CA LYS A 86 -0.50 -16.92 -16.37
C LYS A 86 -0.27 -15.64 -15.56
N GLN A 87 -0.15 -15.74 -14.23
CA GLN A 87 0.08 -14.59 -13.33
C GLN A 87 1.42 -13.90 -13.61
N VAL A 88 2.50 -14.67 -13.75
CA VAL A 88 3.82 -14.11 -14.09
C VAL A 88 3.78 -13.40 -15.44
N ASN A 89 3.17 -14.01 -16.47
CA ASN A 89 3.02 -13.38 -17.77
C ASN A 89 2.16 -12.11 -17.72
N GLN A 90 1.10 -12.09 -16.91
CA GLN A 90 0.28 -10.91 -16.70
C GLN A 90 1.10 -9.76 -16.08
N PHE A 91 1.91 -10.01 -15.06
CA PHE A 91 2.79 -8.99 -14.47
C PHE A 91 3.82 -8.45 -15.49
N ILE A 92 4.35 -9.33 -16.34
CA ILE A 92 5.26 -8.93 -17.43
C ILE A 92 4.53 -7.99 -18.41
N ASP A 93 3.29 -8.30 -18.79
CA ASP A 93 2.52 -7.53 -19.75
C ASP A 93 1.98 -6.23 -19.14
N GLU A 94 1.73 -6.18 -17.83
CA GLU A 94 1.44 -4.97 -17.07
C GLU A 94 2.65 -4.04 -16.90
N GLY A 95 3.85 -4.50 -17.20
CA GLY A 95 5.09 -3.72 -17.12
C GLY A 95 5.48 -3.39 -15.68
N VAL A 96 5.44 -4.38 -14.78
CA VAL A 96 5.97 -4.20 -13.41
C VAL A 96 7.47 -3.88 -13.46
N ASP A 97 7.94 -3.12 -12.46
CA ASP A 97 9.35 -2.70 -12.41
C ASP A 97 10.27 -3.82 -11.89
N LEU A 98 9.74 -4.81 -11.16
CA LEU A 98 10.44 -5.98 -10.66
C LEU A 98 9.45 -7.11 -10.38
N LEU A 99 9.89 -8.36 -10.58
CA LEU A 99 9.15 -9.57 -10.20
C LEU A 99 9.81 -10.29 -9.03
N ILE A 100 9.00 -10.70 -8.04
CA ILE A 100 9.38 -11.68 -7.03
C ILE A 100 8.58 -12.94 -7.31
N VAL A 101 9.26 -14.04 -7.54
CA VAL A 101 8.62 -15.32 -7.89
C VAL A 101 9.04 -16.38 -6.90
N SER A 102 8.07 -17.06 -6.30
CA SER A 102 8.28 -18.30 -5.56
C SER A 102 7.81 -19.46 -6.44
N PRO A 103 8.70 -20.12 -7.18
CA PRO A 103 8.32 -21.16 -8.13
C PRO A 103 7.61 -22.34 -7.47
N ASN A 104 6.49 -22.80 -8.03
CA ASN A 104 5.83 -23.99 -7.49
C ASN A 104 6.68 -25.25 -7.73
N GLN A 105 7.16 -25.44 -8.95
CA GLN A 105 8.09 -26.50 -9.32
C GLN A 105 9.22 -25.94 -10.18
N LEU A 106 10.40 -26.60 -10.14
CA LEU A 106 11.64 -26.13 -10.80
C LEU A 106 11.46 -25.81 -12.29
N SER A 107 10.90 -26.74 -13.07
CA SER A 107 10.79 -26.60 -14.53
C SER A 107 9.52 -25.91 -15.00
N ALA A 108 8.46 -26.01 -14.21
CA ALA A 108 7.12 -25.59 -14.65
C ALA A 108 6.99 -24.09 -14.91
N ILE A 109 7.76 -23.27 -14.18
CA ILE A 109 7.67 -21.79 -14.25
C ILE A 109 8.90 -21.15 -14.93
N SER A 110 9.94 -21.92 -15.23
CA SER A 110 11.22 -21.41 -15.75
C SER A 110 11.06 -20.54 -16.99
N LYS A 111 10.25 -20.97 -17.97
CA LYS A 111 10.03 -20.19 -19.22
C LYS A 111 9.42 -18.82 -18.98
N ALA A 112 8.51 -18.69 -18.03
CA ALA A 112 7.91 -17.39 -17.69
C ALA A 112 8.92 -16.48 -16.98
N VAL A 113 9.74 -17.05 -16.10
CA VAL A 113 10.85 -16.34 -15.43
C VAL A 113 11.90 -15.86 -16.45
N GLU A 114 12.31 -16.72 -17.37
CA GLU A 114 13.25 -16.38 -18.46
C GLU A 114 12.68 -15.26 -19.35
N ARG A 115 11.40 -15.32 -19.70
CA ARG A 115 10.73 -14.27 -20.46
C ARG A 115 10.79 -12.90 -19.77
N ALA A 116 10.58 -12.86 -18.45
CA ALA A 116 10.70 -11.62 -17.67
C ALA A 116 12.13 -11.08 -17.71
N TYR A 117 13.11 -11.94 -17.44
CA TYR A 117 14.52 -11.60 -17.45
C TYR A 117 14.99 -11.10 -18.82
N ASP A 118 14.62 -11.79 -19.90
CA ASP A 118 14.97 -11.41 -21.29
C ASP A 118 14.31 -10.09 -21.73
N LYS A 119 13.20 -9.70 -21.11
CA LYS A 119 12.57 -8.38 -21.29
C LYS A 119 13.21 -7.28 -20.44
N GLY A 120 14.23 -7.59 -19.65
CA GLY A 120 14.91 -6.64 -18.79
C GLY A 120 14.17 -6.33 -17.47
N ILE A 121 13.13 -7.10 -17.13
CA ILE A 121 12.46 -7.00 -15.84
C ILE A 121 13.30 -7.77 -14.82
N PRO A 122 13.84 -7.14 -13.76
CA PRO A 122 14.57 -7.84 -12.73
C PRO A 122 13.68 -8.90 -12.05
N VAL A 123 14.23 -10.10 -11.84
CA VAL A 123 13.53 -11.21 -11.20
C VAL A 123 14.27 -11.65 -9.95
N ILE A 124 13.58 -11.59 -8.80
CA ILE A 124 14.02 -12.21 -7.56
C ILE A 124 13.30 -13.55 -7.43
N LEU A 125 14.08 -14.65 -7.40
CA LEU A 125 13.57 -15.93 -6.96
C LEU A 125 13.56 -15.95 -5.43
N TYR A 126 12.41 -16.28 -4.84
CA TYR A 126 12.25 -16.32 -3.40
C TYR A 126 11.89 -17.73 -2.91
N ASP A 127 12.57 -18.17 -1.85
CA ASP A 127 12.35 -19.48 -1.20
C ASP A 127 12.66 -20.69 -2.09
N ARG A 128 12.19 -20.68 -3.32
CA ARG A 128 12.34 -21.76 -4.30
C ARG A 128 13.08 -21.28 -5.55
N LYS A 129 13.77 -22.21 -6.19
CA LYS A 129 14.56 -21.97 -7.41
C LYS A 129 13.85 -22.52 -8.64
N THR A 130 14.25 -22.03 -9.82
CA THR A 130 13.97 -22.64 -11.12
C THR A 130 15.17 -23.48 -11.57
N ASN A 131 15.02 -24.23 -12.67
CA ASN A 131 16.14 -24.93 -13.34
C ASN A 131 16.87 -24.03 -14.36
N SER A 132 16.66 -22.72 -14.31
CA SER A 132 17.27 -21.72 -15.18
C SER A 132 18.13 -20.75 -14.37
N ASP A 133 19.23 -20.30 -14.97
CA ASP A 133 20.11 -19.27 -14.40
C ASP A 133 19.69 -17.83 -14.75
N LYS A 134 18.59 -17.67 -15.51
CA LYS A 134 18.06 -16.38 -15.89
C LYS A 134 17.19 -15.77 -14.78
N TYR A 135 17.84 -15.26 -13.75
CA TYR A 135 17.24 -14.47 -12.67
C TYR A 135 18.24 -13.43 -12.17
N THR A 136 17.75 -12.36 -11.57
CA THR A 136 18.57 -11.25 -11.08
C THR A 136 19.17 -11.56 -9.72
N ALA A 137 18.35 -12.06 -8.79
CA ALA A 137 18.80 -12.47 -7.47
C ALA A 137 17.94 -13.61 -6.92
N PHE A 138 18.52 -14.38 -5.99
CA PHE A 138 17.83 -15.36 -5.16
C PHE A 138 17.89 -14.91 -3.70
N ILE A 139 16.80 -15.10 -2.96
CA ILE A 139 16.78 -14.97 -1.52
C ILE A 139 15.95 -16.11 -0.90
N GLY A 140 16.49 -16.81 0.06
CA GLY A 140 15.85 -17.96 0.70
C GLY A 140 16.82 -18.74 1.57
N CYS A 141 16.41 -19.91 2.04
CA CYS A 141 17.25 -20.75 2.90
C CYS A 141 18.03 -21.78 2.08
N ASP A 142 19.17 -22.25 2.60
CA ASP A 142 19.93 -23.37 2.05
C ASP A 142 19.25 -24.70 2.44
N ASN A 143 18.37 -25.17 1.58
CA ASN A 143 17.60 -26.39 1.81
C ASN A 143 18.45 -27.66 1.83
N TYR A 144 19.60 -27.68 1.11
CA TYR A 144 20.52 -28.79 1.21
C TYR A 144 21.15 -28.87 2.60
N THR A 145 21.63 -27.75 3.13
CA THR A 145 22.19 -27.67 4.48
C THR A 145 21.16 -28.01 5.55
N ILE A 146 19.90 -27.60 5.37
CA ILE A 146 18.80 -27.98 6.27
C ILE A 146 18.60 -29.50 6.29
N GLY A 147 18.43 -30.12 5.13
CA GLY A 147 18.28 -31.56 5.02
C GLY A 147 19.48 -32.31 5.62
N LYS A 148 20.71 -31.85 5.36
CA LYS A 148 21.95 -32.42 5.90
C LYS A 148 22.02 -32.31 7.42
N SER A 149 21.66 -31.15 7.97
CA SER A 149 21.61 -30.91 9.42
C SER A 149 20.60 -31.83 10.12
N MET A 150 19.42 -31.96 9.54
CA MET A 150 18.36 -32.83 10.08
C MET A 150 18.77 -34.31 10.00
N GLY A 151 19.36 -34.74 8.89
CA GLY A 151 19.91 -36.09 8.76
C GLY A 151 21.01 -36.39 9.77
N THR A 152 21.91 -35.45 9.98
CA THR A 152 22.96 -35.54 11.02
C THR A 152 22.36 -35.65 12.43
N PHE A 153 21.37 -34.82 12.73
CA PHE A 153 20.65 -34.86 14.00
C PHE A 153 19.96 -36.22 14.22
N ILE A 154 19.25 -36.73 13.22
CA ILE A 154 18.58 -38.04 13.31
C ILE A 154 19.61 -39.17 13.47
N ALA A 155 20.72 -39.12 12.73
CA ALA A 155 21.80 -40.11 12.86
C ALA A 155 22.37 -40.12 14.29
N GLN A 156 22.57 -38.97 14.90
CA GLN A 156 23.02 -38.87 16.30
C GLN A 156 21.98 -39.41 17.28
N GLN A 157 20.70 -39.06 17.11
CA GLN A 157 19.59 -39.55 17.95
C GLN A 157 19.45 -41.08 17.89
N LEU A 158 19.68 -41.65 16.73
CA LEU A 158 19.64 -43.10 16.49
C LEU A 158 21.00 -43.83 16.70
N GLN A 159 22.03 -43.07 17.11
CA GLN A 159 23.38 -43.62 17.29
C GLN A 159 23.91 -44.39 16.07
N GLY A 160 23.54 -43.91 14.89
CA GLY A 160 23.97 -44.50 13.60
C GLY A 160 23.25 -45.78 13.19
N LYS A 161 22.21 -46.22 13.89
CA LYS A 161 21.45 -47.47 13.58
C LYS A 161 19.97 -47.30 13.81
N GLY A 162 19.14 -47.56 12.80
CA GLY A 162 17.70 -47.49 12.90
C GLY A 162 17.00 -47.36 11.55
N ARG A 163 15.70 -47.35 11.58
CA ARG A 163 14.82 -47.28 10.39
C ARG A 163 14.09 -45.97 10.34
N ILE A 164 14.17 -45.29 9.24
CA ILE A 164 13.64 -43.94 9.03
C ILE A 164 12.62 -44.01 7.91
N VAL A 165 11.54 -43.25 8.05
CA VAL A 165 10.62 -42.95 6.95
C VAL A 165 10.72 -41.48 6.63
N GLU A 166 10.62 -41.13 5.35
CA GLU A 166 10.67 -39.79 4.85
C GLU A 166 9.32 -39.37 4.30
N ILE A 167 8.84 -38.18 4.68
CA ILE A 167 7.66 -37.55 4.08
C ILE A 167 8.11 -36.25 3.41
N SER A 168 8.22 -36.32 2.08
CA SER A 168 8.75 -35.22 1.27
C SER A 168 7.69 -34.16 0.97
N GLY A 169 8.17 -32.95 0.65
CA GLY A 169 7.33 -31.87 0.13
C GLY A 169 6.79 -32.16 -1.27
N LEU A 170 6.38 -31.08 -1.98
CA LEU A 170 5.88 -31.19 -3.35
C LEU A 170 6.99 -31.72 -4.28
N GLU A 171 6.70 -32.77 -4.99
CA GLU A 171 7.60 -33.35 -6.00
C GLU A 171 7.98 -32.29 -7.05
N GLY A 172 9.26 -32.25 -7.42
CA GLY A 172 9.79 -31.28 -8.39
C GLY A 172 9.98 -29.87 -7.86
N SER A 173 9.69 -29.60 -6.59
CA SER A 173 10.05 -28.32 -5.95
C SER A 173 11.51 -28.35 -5.45
N SER A 174 12.24 -27.23 -5.59
CA SER A 174 13.66 -27.17 -5.18
C SER A 174 13.88 -27.48 -3.69
N PRO A 175 13.06 -27.02 -2.72
CA PRO A 175 13.28 -27.38 -1.32
C PRO A 175 13.12 -28.86 -1.04
N ALA A 176 12.15 -29.55 -1.68
CA ALA A 176 11.97 -30.98 -1.47
C ALA A 176 13.16 -31.78 -1.99
N LEU A 177 13.66 -31.44 -3.19
CA LEU A 177 14.81 -32.11 -3.79
C LEU A 177 16.11 -31.85 -2.99
N GLU A 178 16.32 -30.59 -2.58
CA GLU A 178 17.52 -30.20 -1.84
C GLU A 178 17.51 -30.79 -0.42
N ARG A 179 16.38 -30.77 0.31
CA ARG A 179 16.26 -31.42 1.65
C ARG A 179 16.49 -32.92 1.58
N HIS A 180 15.85 -33.57 0.60
CA HIS A 180 16.07 -35.01 0.38
C HIS A 180 17.55 -35.31 0.15
N ARG A 181 18.21 -34.63 -0.80
CA ARG A 181 19.63 -34.84 -1.12
C ARG A 181 20.52 -34.61 0.10
N GLY A 182 20.31 -33.50 0.81
CA GLY A 182 21.08 -33.21 2.03
C GLY A 182 20.90 -34.26 3.12
N PHE A 183 19.66 -34.71 3.33
CA PHE A 183 19.33 -35.77 4.27
C PHE A 183 20.02 -37.10 3.91
N MET A 184 19.93 -37.55 2.65
CA MET A 184 20.55 -38.79 2.19
C MET A 184 22.08 -38.71 2.30
N ASP A 185 22.69 -37.59 1.96
CA ASP A 185 24.15 -37.42 2.10
C ASP A 185 24.59 -37.43 3.56
N ALA A 186 23.76 -36.94 4.50
CA ALA A 186 24.05 -36.95 5.93
C ALA A 186 24.03 -38.38 6.54
N ILE A 187 23.09 -39.21 6.10
CA ILE A 187 22.93 -40.57 6.65
C ILE A 187 23.82 -41.60 5.93
N LYS A 188 24.32 -41.31 4.74
CA LYS A 188 25.19 -42.21 3.94
C LYS A 188 26.40 -42.77 4.69
N PRO A 189 27.08 -42.02 5.58
CA PRO A 189 28.19 -42.55 6.38
C PRO A 189 27.77 -43.58 7.43
N TYR A 190 26.50 -43.78 7.68
CA TYR A 190 25.96 -44.67 8.72
C TYR A 190 25.24 -45.85 8.09
N PRO A 191 25.92 -46.95 7.77
CA PRO A 191 25.32 -48.11 7.10
C PRO A 191 24.24 -48.82 7.92
N GLY A 192 24.18 -48.56 9.22
CA GLY A 192 23.10 -49.04 10.11
C GLY A 192 21.79 -48.25 10.00
N LEU A 193 21.77 -47.10 9.31
CA LEU A 193 20.56 -46.32 9.07
C LEU A 193 19.96 -46.72 7.73
N GLN A 194 18.65 -46.89 7.69
CA GLN A 194 17.91 -47.29 6.50
C GLN A 194 16.64 -46.41 6.34
N VAL A 195 16.47 -45.81 5.17
CA VAL A 195 15.20 -45.23 4.77
C VAL A 195 14.33 -46.34 4.22
N VAL A 196 13.29 -46.71 4.97
CA VAL A 196 12.47 -47.90 4.67
C VAL A 196 11.21 -47.58 3.87
N ALA A 197 10.78 -46.31 3.86
CA ALA A 197 9.74 -45.79 3.01
C ALA A 197 9.92 -44.29 2.80
N SER A 198 9.52 -43.79 1.63
CA SER A 198 9.47 -42.38 1.30
C SER A 198 8.16 -42.07 0.55
N GLU A 199 7.40 -41.07 1.00
CA GLU A 199 6.12 -40.69 0.43
C GLU A 199 6.00 -39.17 0.30
N GLY A 200 5.35 -38.69 -0.77
CA GLY A 200 5.07 -37.27 -0.99
C GLY A 200 3.85 -36.79 -0.22
N GLY A 201 3.97 -35.62 0.44
CA GLY A 201 2.90 -35.00 1.22
C GLY A 201 2.50 -33.58 0.79
N ASN A 202 3.12 -33.05 -0.26
CA ASN A 202 2.74 -31.75 -0.89
C ASN A 202 2.66 -30.56 0.06
N TRP A 203 3.53 -30.51 1.09
CA TRP A 203 3.65 -29.45 2.10
C TRP A 203 2.46 -29.26 3.05
N LYS A 204 1.35 -30.02 2.87
CA LYS A 204 0.10 -29.84 3.60
C LYS A 204 -0.07 -30.91 4.69
N GLU A 205 -0.73 -30.56 5.78
CA GLU A 205 -1.06 -31.49 6.86
C GLU A 205 -1.82 -32.71 6.34
N GLU A 206 -2.85 -32.48 5.52
CA GLU A 206 -3.61 -33.59 4.91
C GLU A 206 -2.72 -34.51 4.07
N GLY A 207 -1.76 -33.91 3.33
CA GLY A 207 -0.75 -34.69 2.60
C GLY A 207 0.11 -35.55 3.51
N GLY A 208 0.53 -35.01 4.67
CA GLY A 208 1.24 -35.73 5.71
C GLY A 208 0.42 -36.89 6.29
N ILE A 209 -0.88 -36.65 6.55
CA ILE A 209 -1.82 -37.70 6.99
C ILE A 209 -1.90 -38.82 5.96
N GLN A 210 -2.09 -38.52 4.69
CA GLN A 210 -2.23 -39.51 3.62
C GLN A 210 -0.91 -40.26 3.38
N ALA A 211 0.22 -39.57 3.36
CA ALA A 211 1.56 -40.18 3.24
C ALA A 211 1.82 -41.17 4.37
N MET A 212 1.58 -40.75 5.60
CA MET A 212 1.76 -41.62 6.77
C MET A 212 0.83 -42.83 6.76
N LYS A 213 -0.43 -42.65 6.36
CA LYS A 213 -1.38 -43.79 6.20
C LYS A 213 -0.88 -44.79 5.16
N ARG A 214 -0.26 -44.34 4.05
CA ARG A 214 0.35 -45.23 3.05
C ARG A 214 1.56 -45.97 3.63
N ILE A 215 2.44 -45.24 4.33
CA ILE A 215 3.62 -45.81 4.99
C ILE A 215 3.21 -46.91 5.99
N LEU A 216 2.25 -46.61 6.88
CA LEU A 216 1.77 -47.53 7.93
C LEU A 216 1.10 -48.78 7.38
N LYS A 217 0.55 -48.76 6.15
CA LYS A 217 0.05 -49.93 5.44
C LYS A 217 1.19 -50.78 4.87
N GLN A 218 2.35 -50.21 4.55
CA GLN A 218 3.53 -50.90 4.02
C GLN A 218 4.39 -51.48 5.15
N THR A 219 4.66 -50.65 6.15
CA THR A 219 5.48 -51.01 7.30
C THR A 219 5.13 -50.18 8.53
N GLN A 220 5.21 -50.82 9.70
CA GLN A 220 5.14 -50.14 11.01
C GLN A 220 6.50 -50.27 11.74
N ASP A 221 7.46 -50.93 11.13
CA ASP A 221 8.76 -51.17 11.73
C ASP A 221 9.75 -50.08 11.28
N PHE A 222 9.66 -48.92 11.93
CA PHE A 222 10.59 -47.79 11.84
C PHE A 222 10.64 -47.03 13.18
N ASP A 223 11.64 -46.20 13.35
CA ASP A 223 11.93 -45.49 14.58
C ASP A 223 11.66 -44.01 14.44
N TYR A 224 11.82 -43.47 13.25
CA TYR A 224 11.87 -42.02 13.02
C TYR A 224 11.15 -41.60 11.77
N VAL A 225 10.48 -40.46 11.85
CA VAL A 225 9.81 -39.76 10.73
C VAL A 225 10.56 -38.47 10.46
N PHE A 226 11.23 -38.41 9.32
CA PHE A 226 11.76 -37.15 8.77
C PHE A 226 10.73 -36.55 7.82
N ALA A 227 10.08 -35.47 8.20
CA ALA A 227 9.16 -34.75 7.34
C ALA A 227 9.79 -33.43 6.87
N HIS A 228 9.55 -33.08 5.60
CA HIS A 228 10.16 -31.91 4.99
C HIS A 228 9.62 -30.60 5.53
N ASN A 229 8.46 -30.58 6.22
CA ASN A 229 8.04 -29.45 7.02
C ASN A 229 7.22 -29.89 8.24
N ASP A 230 6.92 -28.93 9.15
CA ASP A 230 6.21 -29.20 10.41
C ASP A 230 4.78 -29.67 10.19
N ARG A 231 4.09 -29.20 9.15
CA ARG A 231 2.71 -29.62 8.84
C ARG A 231 2.67 -31.07 8.36
N LEU A 232 3.63 -31.50 7.58
CA LEU A 232 3.78 -32.92 7.18
C LEU A 232 4.07 -33.79 8.42
N ALA A 233 4.98 -33.35 9.29
CA ALA A 233 5.32 -34.04 10.53
C ALA A 233 4.11 -34.17 11.45
N TRP A 234 3.34 -33.09 11.61
CA TRP A 234 2.12 -33.07 12.37
C TRP A 234 1.06 -33.99 11.79
N GLY A 235 0.82 -33.92 10.47
CA GLY A 235 -0.09 -34.84 9.78
C GLY A 235 0.30 -36.31 9.97
N ALA A 236 1.60 -36.62 9.93
CA ALA A 236 2.09 -37.96 10.21
C ALA A 236 1.81 -38.41 11.65
N TYR A 237 2.08 -37.53 12.62
CA TYR A 237 1.75 -37.77 14.02
C TYR A 237 0.25 -38.04 14.23
N VAL A 238 -0.60 -37.20 13.67
CA VAL A 238 -2.08 -37.37 13.76
C VAL A 238 -2.53 -38.68 13.12
N ALA A 239 -2.00 -39.03 11.94
CA ALA A 239 -2.35 -40.28 11.26
C ALA A 239 -1.95 -41.52 12.07
N ALA A 240 -0.76 -41.56 12.67
CA ALA A 240 -0.31 -42.65 13.52
C ALA A 240 -1.25 -42.82 14.73
N ARG A 241 -1.67 -41.73 15.37
CA ARG A 241 -2.64 -41.75 16.49
C ARG A 241 -4.02 -42.22 16.06
N GLN A 242 -4.55 -41.74 14.93
CA GLN A 242 -5.83 -42.13 14.37
C GLN A 242 -5.89 -43.64 14.02
N MET A 243 -4.79 -44.20 13.56
CA MET A 243 -4.68 -45.63 13.22
C MET A 243 -4.40 -46.52 14.44
N GLY A 244 -4.33 -45.94 15.63
CA GLY A 244 -4.15 -46.72 16.88
C GLY A 244 -2.75 -47.35 16.99
N VAL A 245 -1.76 -46.80 16.34
CA VAL A 245 -0.38 -47.32 16.42
C VAL A 245 0.15 -47.15 17.83
N LYS A 246 0.62 -48.23 18.43
CA LYS A 246 1.10 -48.24 19.83
C LYS A 246 2.59 -47.84 19.90
N ARG A 247 3.35 -47.97 18.81
CA ARG A 247 4.77 -47.61 18.76
C ARG A 247 4.90 -46.10 18.82
N ASN A 248 5.79 -45.61 19.67
CA ASN A 248 6.10 -44.18 19.77
C ASN A 248 7.19 -43.84 18.76
N TYR A 249 6.79 -43.32 17.60
CA TYR A 249 7.73 -42.81 16.61
C TYR A 249 8.23 -41.43 17.03
N LYS A 250 9.48 -41.13 16.63
CA LYS A 250 10.07 -39.81 16.74
C LYS A 250 9.78 -39.00 15.46
N TYR A 251 9.55 -37.72 15.61
CA TYR A 251 9.20 -36.85 14.48
C TYR A 251 10.11 -35.64 14.41
N THR A 252 10.49 -35.25 13.20
CA THR A 252 11.12 -33.97 12.93
C THR A 252 10.47 -33.29 11.74
N GLY A 253 10.45 -31.95 11.80
CA GLY A 253 9.94 -31.09 10.74
C GLY A 253 10.91 -29.98 10.36
N VAL A 254 10.43 -29.04 9.59
CA VAL A 254 11.08 -27.80 9.21
C VAL A 254 9.98 -26.74 9.12
N ASP A 255 10.24 -25.54 9.41
CA ASP A 255 9.53 -24.25 9.39
C ASP A 255 9.75 -23.52 10.73
N GLY A 256 9.59 -24.23 11.87
CA GLY A 256 9.83 -23.67 13.18
C GLY A 256 8.96 -22.42 13.46
N MET A 257 7.67 -22.45 13.07
CA MET A 257 6.80 -21.31 13.27
C MET A 257 6.38 -21.16 14.75
N ALA A 258 6.26 -19.90 15.20
CA ALA A 258 5.84 -19.54 16.56
C ALA A 258 4.31 -19.45 16.72
N THR A 259 3.54 -19.84 15.70
CA THR A 259 2.09 -19.88 15.75
C THR A 259 1.59 -20.97 16.70
N GLU A 260 0.34 -20.85 17.17
CA GLU A 260 -0.33 -21.90 17.94
C GLU A 260 -0.29 -23.22 17.15
N GLY A 261 0.15 -24.32 17.80
CA GLY A 261 0.37 -25.60 17.14
C GLY A 261 1.51 -25.63 16.10
N GLY A 262 2.33 -24.57 16.03
CA GLY A 262 3.49 -24.51 15.15
C GLY A 262 4.69 -25.31 15.66
N GLY A 263 5.69 -25.51 14.80
CA GLY A 263 6.83 -26.35 15.07
C GLY A 263 7.59 -26.03 16.36
N LEU A 264 7.70 -24.75 16.71
CA LEU A 264 8.33 -24.34 17.98
C LEU A 264 7.59 -24.89 19.20
N GLU A 265 6.26 -24.80 19.23
CA GLU A 265 5.46 -25.36 20.31
C GLU A 265 5.52 -26.87 20.35
N LEU A 266 5.44 -27.52 19.19
CA LEU A 266 5.50 -28.98 19.08
C LEU A 266 6.83 -29.55 19.55
N VAL A 267 7.94 -28.84 19.33
CA VAL A 267 9.26 -29.23 19.88
C VAL A 267 9.31 -28.97 21.38
N ARG A 268 8.85 -27.80 21.85
CA ARG A 268 8.80 -27.48 23.30
C ARG A 268 8.03 -28.56 24.09
N ASP A 269 6.87 -28.96 23.54
CA ASP A 269 5.96 -29.89 24.19
C ASP A 269 6.40 -31.36 24.01
N GLY A 270 7.52 -31.61 23.30
CA GLY A 270 8.10 -32.93 23.12
C GLY A 270 7.33 -33.85 22.17
N ILE A 271 6.48 -33.26 21.30
CA ILE A 271 5.81 -34.00 20.22
C ILE A 271 6.78 -34.21 19.06
N PHE A 272 7.58 -33.19 18.75
CA PHE A 272 8.70 -33.30 17.82
C PHE A 272 10.03 -33.34 18.58
N GLU A 273 10.97 -34.15 18.09
CA GLU A 273 12.35 -34.17 18.61
C GLU A 273 13.12 -32.92 18.20
N ALA A 274 12.84 -32.43 16.98
CA ALA A 274 13.40 -31.21 16.44
C ALA A 274 12.55 -30.64 15.31
N SER A 275 12.71 -29.33 15.09
CA SER A 275 12.35 -28.64 13.85
C SER A 275 13.53 -27.79 13.37
N TYR A 276 13.37 -27.10 12.27
CA TYR A 276 14.39 -26.21 11.74
C TYR A 276 13.79 -24.83 11.47
N LEU A 277 14.40 -23.79 12.00
CA LEU A 277 13.91 -22.42 11.79
C LEU A 277 14.04 -22.06 10.30
N TYR A 278 12.90 -21.74 9.69
CA TYR A 278 12.80 -21.36 8.28
C TYR A 278 12.06 -20.02 8.18
N PRO A 279 12.78 -18.88 8.30
CA PRO A 279 12.17 -17.57 8.39
C PRO A 279 11.62 -17.08 7.04
N THR A 280 10.60 -16.23 7.08
CA THR A 280 10.01 -15.59 5.89
C THR A 280 10.80 -14.36 5.42
N LYS A 281 11.19 -13.47 6.33
CA LYS A 281 12.04 -12.29 6.07
C LYS A 281 11.59 -11.43 4.87
N GLY A 282 10.30 -11.15 4.78
CA GLY A 282 9.75 -10.30 3.73
C GLY A 282 10.32 -8.88 3.72
N ASP A 283 10.77 -8.38 4.85
CA ASP A 283 11.51 -7.12 4.98
C ASP A 283 12.86 -7.14 4.24
N GLU A 284 13.62 -8.24 4.36
CA GLU A 284 14.88 -8.43 3.62
C GLU A 284 14.63 -8.59 2.11
N VAL A 285 13.52 -9.24 1.72
CA VAL A 285 13.10 -9.36 0.32
C VAL A 285 12.80 -7.98 -0.28
N ILE A 286 12.06 -7.14 0.42
CA ILE A 286 11.77 -5.76 -0.02
C ILE A 286 13.06 -4.92 -0.04
N ALA A 287 13.94 -5.08 0.95
CA ALA A 287 15.22 -4.36 0.97
C ALA A 287 16.09 -4.74 -0.25
N LEU A 288 16.16 -6.03 -0.61
CA LEU A 288 16.85 -6.50 -1.80
C LEU A 288 16.21 -5.95 -3.09
N ALA A 289 14.88 -5.99 -3.20
CA ALA A 289 14.15 -5.44 -4.34
C ALA A 289 14.43 -3.94 -4.52
N MET A 290 14.44 -3.18 -3.43
CA MET A 290 14.72 -1.74 -3.48
C MET A 290 16.18 -1.44 -3.85
N LYS A 291 17.15 -2.26 -3.43
CA LYS A 291 18.55 -2.12 -3.90
C LYS A 291 18.63 -2.32 -5.40
N ILE A 292 17.99 -3.35 -5.94
CA ILE A 292 17.98 -3.64 -7.39
C ILE A 292 17.32 -2.50 -8.16
N LEU A 293 16.13 -2.04 -7.74
CA LEU A 293 15.38 -0.96 -8.39
C LEU A 293 16.10 0.39 -8.34
N LYS A 294 16.92 0.63 -7.30
CA LYS A 294 17.74 1.84 -7.15
C LYS A 294 19.15 1.67 -7.70
N HIS A 295 19.44 0.58 -8.40
CA HIS A 295 20.78 0.26 -8.95
C HIS A 295 21.89 0.30 -7.91
N GLN A 296 21.60 -0.09 -6.68
CA GLN A 296 22.58 -0.20 -5.59
C GLN A 296 23.24 -1.59 -5.61
N PRO A 297 24.45 -1.74 -5.06
CA PRO A 297 25.11 -3.04 -4.96
C PRO A 297 24.29 -4.06 -4.16
N TYR A 298 24.21 -5.29 -4.65
CA TYR A 298 23.53 -6.42 -4.02
C TYR A 298 24.26 -7.74 -4.34
N GLU A 299 24.05 -8.74 -3.48
CA GLU A 299 24.52 -10.10 -3.74
C GLU A 299 23.49 -10.85 -4.61
N ARG A 300 23.97 -11.71 -5.52
CA ARG A 300 23.06 -12.48 -6.36
C ARG A 300 22.33 -13.56 -5.58
N ASP A 301 23.04 -14.28 -4.71
CA ASP A 301 22.48 -15.36 -3.90
C ASP A 301 22.52 -14.97 -2.42
N ASN A 302 21.34 -14.72 -1.83
CA ASN A 302 21.17 -14.27 -0.46
C ASN A 302 20.58 -15.41 0.37
N TYR A 303 21.38 -15.99 1.25
CA TYR A 303 20.93 -17.06 2.12
C TYR A 303 20.53 -16.54 3.49
N LEU A 304 19.28 -16.80 3.88
CA LEU A 304 18.73 -16.44 5.18
C LEU A 304 19.33 -17.32 6.28
N SER A 305 19.57 -16.74 7.44
CA SER A 305 20.07 -17.47 8.60
C SER A 305 19.03 -18.45 9.11
N THR A 306 19.46 -19.69 9.32
CA THR A 306 18.62 -20.79 9.77
C THR A 306 19.30 -21.55 10.91
N SER A 307 18.54 -22.22 11.77
CA SER A 307 19.09 -23.01 12.88
C SER A 307 18.18 -24.18 13.23
N ILE A 308 18.78 -25.24 13.78
CA ILE A 308 18.01 -26.34 14.33
C ILE A 308 17.34 -25.94 15.65
N ILE A 309 16.11 -26.34 15.82
CA ILE A 309 15.28 -26.15 17.00
C ILE A 309 15.16 -27.52 17.67
N THR A 310 15.60 -27.60 18.92
CA THR A 310 15.48 -28.76 19.78
C THR A 310 14.83 -28.35 21.10
N LYS A 311 14.51 -29.27 21.96
CA LYS A 311 13.94 -28.96 23.26
C LYS A 311 14.84 -28.01 24.10
N ALA A 312 16.14 -28.02 23.84
CA ALA A 312 17.09 -27.19 24.59
C ALA A 312 16.96 -25.68 24.28
N ASN A 313 16.51 -25.31 23.06
CA ASN A 313 16.41 -23.91 22.64
C ASN A 313 14.99 -23.49 22.22
N ALA A 314 14.01 -24.39 22.20
CA ALA A 314 12.66 -24.10 21.73
C ALA A 314 11.97 -22.97 22.51
N ASP A 315 12.06 -22.97 23.84
CA ASP A 315 11.43 -21.92 24.68
C ASP A 315 12.01 -20.54 24.39
N LEU A 316 13.34 -20.44 24.32
CA LEU A 316 14.00 -19.16 24.01
C LEU A 316 13.63 -18.66 22.62
N THR A 317 13.73 -19.54 21.62
CA THR A 317 13.40 -19.21 20.23
C THR A 317 11.92 -18.80 20.08
N LEU A 318 11.01 -19.47 20.79
CA LEU A 318 9.58 -19.13 20.80
C LEU A 318 9.34 -17.74 21.43
N MET A 319 10.03 -17.44 22.52
CA MET A 319 9.95 -16.13 23.18
C MET A 319 10.46 -15.02 22.23
N GLU A 320 11.62 -15.20 21.63
CA GLU A 320 12.19 -14.25 20.67
C GLU A 320 11.29 -14.02 19.45
N ALA A 321 10.74 -15.10 18.87
CA ALA A 321 9.83 -15.01 17.75
C ALA A 321 8.53 -14.26 18.09
N ARG A 322 7.95 -14.53 19.27
CA ARG A 322 6.75 -13.83 19.75
C ARG A 322 7.01 -12.35 20.06
N ASP A 323 8.16 -12.03 20.59
CA ASP A 323 8.55 -10.64 20.85
C ASP A 323 8.77 -9.89 19.53
N ALA A 324 9.40 -10.49 18.54
CA ALA A 324 9.55 -9.92 17.20
C ALA A 324 8.18 -9.67 16.55
N GLU A 325 7.24 -10.62 16.64
CA GLU A 325 5.87 -10.43 16.14
C GLU A 325 5.11 -9.32 16.89
N ARG A 326 5.30 -9.21 18.20
CA ARG A 326 4.72 -8.13 19.01
C ARG A 326 5.26 -6.77 18.57
N GLN A 327 6.57 -6.66 18.37
CA GLN A 327 7.21 -5.44 17.88
C GLN A 327 6.69 -5.06 16.48
N ALA A 328 6.56 -6.02 15.56
CA ALA A 328 6.01 -5.79 14.24
C ALA A 328 4.55 -5.30 14.30
N ARG A 329 3.72 -5.87 15.18
CA ARG A 329 2.33 -5.39 15.42
C ARG A 329 2.31 -3.98 16.00
N ASN A 330 3.17 -3.66 16.96
CA ASN A 330 3.27 -2.33 17.53
C ASN A 330 3.70 -1.30 16.48
N LEU A 331 4.70 -1.62 15.67
CA LEU A 331 5.15 -0.78 14.57
C LEU A 331 4.01 -0.48 13.60
N LYS A 332 3.26 -1.51 13.19
CA LYS A 332 2.08 -1.35 12.32
C LYS A 332 1.02 -0.43 12.94
N THR A 333 0.80 -0.54 14.25
CA THR A 333 -0.17 0.30 14.96
C THR A 333 0.29 1.75 15.00
N LEU A 334 1.57 1.99 15.33
CA LEU A 334 2.17 3.31 15.34
C LEU A 334 2.11 3.98 13.96
N HIS A 335 2.45 3.26 12.89
CA HIS A 335 2.35 3.77 11.53
C HIS A 335 0.90 4.17 11.17
N LYS A 336 -0.08 3.32 11.49
CA LYS A 336 -1.50 3.68 11.28
C LYS A 336 -1.92 4.95 12.03
N GLN A 337 -1.37 5.18 13.22
CA GLN A 337 -1.62 6.41 13.97
C GLN A 337 -0.98 7.62 13.27
N VAL A 338 0.27 7.48 12.81
CA VAL A 338 0.98 8.54 12.07
C VAL A 338 0.21 8.89 10.79
N ASP A 339 -0.22 7.89 10.00
CA ASP A 339 -1.01 8.14 8.78
C ASP A 339 -2.32 8.87 9.07
N ARG A 340 -3.01 8.50 10.17
CA ARG A 340 -4.21 9.21 10.60
C ARG A 340 -3.90 10.66 10.94
N TYR A 341 -2.85 10.92 11.74
CA TYR A 341 -2.43 12.28 12.06
C TYR A 341 -2.05 13.10 10.82
N LEU A 342 -1.35 12.50 9.87
CA LEU A 342 -1.00 13.16 8.60
C LEU A 342 -2.24 13.47 7.76
N SER A 343 -3.19 12.54 7.69
CA SER A 343 -4.48 12.74 7.02
C SER A 343 -5.27 13.88 7.64
N ASP A 344 -5.40 13.88 8.98
CA ASP A 344 -6.11 14.92 9.74
C ASP A 344 -5.42 16.28 9.58
N TYR A 345 -4.10 16.33 9.64
CA TYR A 345 -3.32 17.54 9.40
C TYR A 345 -3.53 18.10 7.99
N ASN A 346 -3.51 17.23 6.97
CA ASN A 346 -3.76 17.64 5.59
C ASN A 346 -5.20 18.16 5.40
N ALA A 347 -6.19 17.51 6.02
CA ALA A 347 -7.57 17.97 6.01
C ALA A 347 -7.72 19.35 6.67
N GLN A 348 -7.10 19.56 7.84
CA GLN A 348 -7.07 20.85 8.53
C GLN A 348 -6.38 21.92 7.69
N LYS A 349 -5.26 21.62 7.05
CA LYS A 349 -4.53 22.53 6.16
C LYS A 349 -5.40 22.97 4.97
N ILE A 350 -6.10 22.03 4.32
CA ILE A 350 -7.02 22.33 3.20
C ILE A 350 -8.16 23.21 3.68
N MET A 351 -8.75 22.90 4.84
CA MET A 351 -9.82 23.70 5.45
C MET A 351 -9.36 25.13 5.76
N LEU A 352 -8.15 25.29 6.29
CA LEU A 352 -7.57 26.60 6.60
C LEU A 352 -7.32 27.41 5.34
N ILE A 353 -6.80 26.81 4.27
CA ILE A 353 -6.62 27.45 2.96
C ILE A 353 -7.99 27.89 2.40
N GLY A 354 -9.01 27.02 2.47
CA GLY A 354 -10.37 27.32 2.05
C GLY A 354 -10.95 28.50 2.81
N MET A 355 -10.75 28.55 4.13
CA MET A 355 -11.21 29.65 4.99
C MET A 355 -10.51 30.99 4.66
N CYS A 356 -9.20 30.95 4.39
CA CYS A 356 -8.46 32.14 3.95
C CYS A 356 -8.96 32.66 2.59
N LEU A 357 -9.20 31.77 1.63
CA LEU A 357 -9.78 32.13 0.33
C LEU A 357 -11.19 32.73 0.47
N PHE A 358 -12.01 32.13 1.32
CA PHE A 358 -13.35 32.66 1.61
C PHE A 358 -13.30 34.08 2.21
N LEU A 359 -12.41 34.32 3.19
CA LEU A 359 -12.19 35.64 3.76
C LEU A 359 -11.73 36.66 2.71
N LEU A 360 -10.86 36.29 1.80
CA LEU A 360 -10.42 37.14 0.69
C LEU A 360 -11.60 37.52 -0.23
N VAL A 361 -12.48 36.58 -0.54
CA VAL A 361 -13.68 36.82 -1.34
C VAL A 361 -14.62 37.77 -0.60
N CYS A 362 -14.83 37.56 0.71
CA CYS A 362 -15.66 38.45 1.52
C CYS A 362 -15.11 39.88 1.59
N LEU A 363 -13.78 40.03 1.74
CA LEU A 363 -13.14 41.35 1.73
C LEU A 363 -13.25 42.04 0.36
N ALA A 364 -13.10 41.30 -0.72
CA ALA A 364 -13.29 41.80 -2.08
C ALA A 364 -14.74 42.28 -2.30
N ALA A 365 -15.72 41.48 -1.86
CA ALA A 365 -17.13 41.84 -1.93
C ALA A 365 -17.45 43.08 -1.09
N ALA A 366 -16.95 43.18 0.14
CA ALA A 366 -17.09 44.36 0.99
C ALA A 366 -16.46 45.61 0.35
N ALA A 367 -15.28 45.47 -0.26
CA ALA A 367 -14.63 46.58 -0.97
C ALA A 367 -15.47 47.08 -2.19
N LEU A 368 -16.11 46.15 -2.91
CA LEU A 368 -17.01 46.49 -4.03
C LEU A 368 -18.28 47.20 -3.55
N ILE A 369 -18.87 46.72 -2.46
CA ILE A 369 -20.06 47.35 -1.84
C ILE A 369 -19.70 48.75 -1.36
N PHE A 370 -18.60 48.92 -0.64
CA PHE A 370 -18.12 50.21 -0.17
C PHE A 370 -17.84 51.20 -1.32
N ARG A 371 -17.23 50.68 -2.40
CA ARG A 371 -17.02 51.50 -3.61
C ARG A 371 -18.35 51.93 -4.25
N GLY A 372 -19.33 51.01 -4.31
CA GLY A 372 -20.67 51.31 -4.78
C GLY A 372 -21.35 52.40 -3.92
N TYR A 373 -21.20 52.30 -2.60
CA TYR A 373 -21.72 53.31 -1.67
C TYR A 373 -21.09 54.71 -1.92
N LEU A 374 -19.76 54.80 -2.05
CA LEU A 374 -19.07 56.07 -2.36
C LEU A 374 -19.51 56.68 -3.69
N VAL A 375 -19.76 55.86 -4.71
CA VAL A 375 -20.28 56.31 -6.00
C VAL A 375 -21.70 56.84 -5.84
N LYS A 376 -22.55 56.17 -5.04
CA LYS A 376 -23.94 56.62 -4.76
C LYS A 376 -23.98 57.96 -4.00
N VAL A 377 -23.11 58.14 -3.01
CA VAL A 377 -23.01 59.40 -2.28
C VAL A 377 -22.64 60.56 -3.20
N LYS A 378 -21.60 60.37 -4.06
CA LYS A 378 -21.21 61.40 -5.04
C LYS A 378 -22.28 61.69 -6.07
N LEU A 379 -23.07 60.68 -6.45
CA LEU A 379 -24.15 60.85 -7.40
C LEU A 379 -25.30 61.64 -6.77
N ASN A 380 -25.62 61.35 -5.49
CA ASN A 380 -26.64 62.09 -4.73
C ASN A 380 -26.24 63.56 -4.51
N GLU A 381 -24.95 63.85 -4.20
CA GLU A 381 -24.47 65.25 -4.10
C GLU A 381 -24.57 65.98 -5.44
N LYS A 382 -24.30 65.32 -6.55
CA LYS A 382 -24.43 65.90 -7.88
C LYS A 382 -25.91 66.17 -8.23
N LEU A 383 -26.79 65.23 -7.85
CA LEU A 383 -28.21 65.32 -8.05
C LEU A 383 -28.79 66.46 -7.24
N ALA A 384 -28.34 66.64 -5.99
CA ALA A 384 -28.77 67.73 -5.14
C ALA A 384 -28.40 69.12 -5.73
N LYS A 385 -27.13 69.25 -6.22
CA LYS A 385 -26.68 70.47 -6.89
C LYS A 385 -27.45 70.79 -8.17
N THR A 386 -27.79 69.75 -8.94
CA THR A 386 -28.56 69.89 -10.17
C THR A 386 -30.05 70.28 -9.84
N ASN A 387 -30.57 69.73 -8.75
CA ASN A 387 -31.93 70.13 -8.27
C ASN A 387 -31.96 71.57 -7.76
N ASP A 388 -30.89 72.00 -7.10
CA ASP A 388 -30.85 73.45 -6.64
C ASP A 388 -30.66 74.38 -7.81
N GLU A 389 -29.90 74.05 -8.86
CA GLU A 389 -29.80 74.76 -10.13
C GLU A 389 -31.16 74.78 -10.85
N LEU A 390 -31.89 73.64 -10.88
CA LEU A 390 -33.23 73.54 -11.45
C LEU A 390 -34.26 74.40 -10.69
N LYS A 391 -34.17 74.41 -9.34
CA LYS A 391 -35.05 75.31 -8.52
C LYS A 391 -34.77 76.78 -8.80
N ARG A 392 -33.49 77.17 -8.94
CA ARG A 392 -33.15 78.57 -9.33
C ARG A 392 -33.67 78.94 -10.71
N LEU A 393 -33.46 78.01 -11.69
CA LEU A 393 -34.01 78.21 -13.03
C LEU A 393 -35.57 78.29 -13.05
N ASN A 394 -36.22 77.45 -12.23
CA ASN A 394 -37.68 77.50 -12.11
C ASN A 394 -38.21 78.81 -11.47
N VAL A 395 -37.47 79.40 -10.51
CA VAL A 395 -37.81 80.73 -9.92
C VAL A 395 -37.54 81.79 -10.96
N GLU A 396 -36.44 81.75 -11.71
CA GLU A 396 -36.10 82.72 -12.78
C GLU A 396 -37.08 82.67 -13.98
N LEU A 397 -37.62 81.50 -14.24
CA LEU A 397 -38.66 81.27 -15.26
C LEU A 397 -40.06 81.70 -14.79
N GLY A 398 -40.33 81.57 -13.44
CA GLY A 398 -41.61 82.00 -12.84
C GLY A 398 -41.84 83.49 -12.86
N GLU A 399 -40.77 84.25 -12.90
CA GLU A 399 -40.84 85.74 -13.02
C GLU A 399 -41.08 86.29 -14.42
N LYS A 400 -40.91 85.42 -15.43
CA LYS A 400 -40.83 85.90 -16.85
C LYS A 400 -42.10 85.77 -17.67
N ASN A 401 -43.09 84.99 -17.35
CA ASN A 401 -44.32 85.06 -18.19
C ASN A 401 -45.38 83.97 -17.86
N GLU A 402 -46.64 84.41 -17.90
CA GLU A 402 -47.87 83.59 -17.89
C GLU A 402 -47.98 82.61 -19.11
N GLU A 403 -47.09 82.78 -20.09
CA GLU A 403 -47.01 81.96 -21.32
C GLU A 403 -46.40 80.59 -21.07
N LEU A 404 -45.77 80.35 -19.95
CA LEU A 404 -45.06 79.11 -19.57
C LEU A 404 -45.96 78.08 -18.83
N LYS A 405 -47.23 78.36 -18.64
CA LYS A 405 -48.12 77.30 -18.11
C LYS A 405 -48.17 76.03 -19.01
N ARG A 406 -47.94 76.21 -20.31
CA ARG A 406 -47.88 75.06 -21.25
C ARG A 406 -46.58 74.22 -21.09
N LEU A 407 -45.52 74.88 -20.72
CA LEU A 407 -44.27 74.15 -20.56
C LEU A 407 -44.23 73.36 -19.21
N ASN A 408 -45.02 73.79 -18.23
CA ASN A 408 -45.06 73.11 -16.94
C ASN A 408 -45.77 71.76 -17.02
N GLU A 409 -46.64 71.47 -17.96
CA GLU A 409 -47.29 70.21 -18.16
C GLU A 409 -46.28 69.22 -18.82
N GLU A 410 -45.43 69.68 -19.73
CA GLU A 410 -44.35 68.83 -20.37
C GLU A 410 -43.24 68.47 -19.40
N VAL A 411 -42.91 69.36 -18.44
CA VAL A 411 -41.89 69.08 -17.41
C VAL A 411 -42.39 68.05 -16.37
N LEU A 412 -43.72 68.08 -16.07
CA LEU A 412 -44.33 67.11 -15.18
C LEU A 412 -44.36 65.70 -15.78
N GLU A 413 -44.61 65.54 -17.09
CA GLU A 413 -44.55 64.25 -17.79
C GLU A 413 -43.09 63.67 -17.82
N LEU A 414 -42.09 64.51 -18.04
CA LEU A 414 -40.68 64.13 -18.03
C LEU A 414 -40.21 63.70 -16.61
N THR A 415 -40.76 64.31 -15.56
CA THR A 415 -40.41 63.95 -14.18
C THR A 415 -41.01 62.58 -13.80
N HIS A 416 -42.22 62.31 -14.28
CA HIS A 416 -42.88 61.02 -14.08
C HIS A 416 -42.18 59.89 -14.84
N SER A 417 -41.76 60.14 -16.08
CA SER A 417 -40.97 59.15 -16.87
C SER A 417 -39.64 58.80 -16.20
N ARG A 418 -38.97 59.74 -15.57
CA ARG A 418 -37.75 59.51 -14.81
C ARG A 418 -37.97 58.68 -13.53
N LEU A 419 -39.06 58.90 -12.81
CA LEU A 419 -39.38 58.09 -11.64
C LEU A 419 -39.69 56.65 -11.97
N VAL A 420 -40.39 56.39 -13.09
CA VAL A 420 -40.63 55.04 -13.62
C VAL A 420 -39.29 54.33 -14.02
N PHE A 421 -38.40 55.09 -14.63
CA PHE A 421 -37.06 54.57 -14.99
C PHE A 421 -36.23 54.18 -13.76
N PHE A 422 -36.22 54.99 -12.67
CA PHE A 422 -35.50 54.68 -11.45
C PHE A 422 -36.14 53.52 -10.67
N THR A 423 -37.43 53.35 -10.75
CA THR A 423 -38.13 52.22 -10.12
C THR A 423 -37.76 50.90 -10.81
N ASN A 424 -37.62 50.91 -12.15
CA ASN A 424 -37.20 49.74 -12.91
C ASN A 424 -35.73 49.36 -12.67
N ILE A 425 -34.82 50.35 -12.60
CA ILE A 425 -33.42 50.08 -12.25
C ILE A 425 -33.28 49.53 -10.84
N SER A 426 -34.06 50.01 -9.89
CA SER A 426 -34.08 49.50 -8.50
C SER A 426 -34.56 48.05 -8.43
N HIS A 427 -35.48 47.63 -9.31
CA HIS A 427 -35.91 46.25 -9.46
C HIS A 427 -34.83 45.37 -10.12
N GLU A 428 -34.14 45.88 -11.15
CA GLU A 428 -33.09 45.15 -11.84
C GLU A 428 -31.79 45.01 -11.00
N LEU A 429 -31.54 45.90 -10.08
CA LEU A 429 -30.39 45.77 -9.13
C LEU A 429 -30.73 44.87 -7.93
N ARG A 430 -32.00 44.68 -7.59
CA ARG A 430 -32.40 43.79 -6.50
C ARG A 430 -32.21 42.31 -6.87
N THR A 431 -32.49 41.96 -8.13
CA THR A 431 -32.44 40.56 -8.62
C THR A 431 -31.03 39.92 -8.54
N PRO A 432 -29.92 40.56 -8.97
CA PRO A 432 -28.60 39.98 -8.79
C PRO A 432 -28.11 39.97 -7.34
N LEU A 433 -28.61 40.88 -6.46
CA LEU A 433 -28.24 40.86 -5.04
C LEU A 433 -28.85 39.66 -4.31
N THR A 434 -30.08 39.30 -4.64
CA THR A 434 -30.78 38.13 -4.08
C THR A 434 -30.13 36.84 -4.56
N LEU A 435 -29.65 36.76 -5.82
CA LEU A 435 -28.92 35.63 -6.36
C LEU A 435 -27.53 35.39 -5.73
N ILE A 436 -26.98 36.37 -5.06
CA ILE A 436 -25.71 36.25 -4.32
C ILE A 436 -25.96 35.92 -2.84
N ALA A 437 -27.08 36.37 -2.26
CA ALA A 437 -27.41 36.13 -0.87
C ALA A 437 -27.91 34.70 -0.60
N ASP A 438 -28.72 34.13 -1.50
CA ASP A 438 -29.33 32.81 -1.33
C ASP A 438 -28.28 31.64 -1.26
N PRO A 439 -27.16 31.62 -2.04
CA PRO A 439 -26.13 30.60 -1.89
C PRO A 439 -25.28 30.72 -0.61
N VAL A 440 -25.24 31.91 0.01
CA VAL A 440 -24.46 32.12 1.26
C VAL A 440 -25.27 31.64 2.47
N GLU A 441 -26.60 31.78 2.44
CA GLU A 441 -27.48 31.24 3.48
C GLU A 441 -27.52 29.69 3.46
N MET A 442 -27.41 29.07 2.26
CA MET A 442 -27.40 27.61 2.10
C MET A 442 -26.07 26.94 2.53
N LEU A 443 -25.04 27.73 2.78
CA LEU A 443 -23.73 27.25 3.30
C LEU A 443 -23.56 27.42 4.81
N LEU A 444 -24.58 28.01 5.48
CA LEU A 444 -24.60 28.24 6.93
C LEU A 444 -25.57 27.30 7.68
N GLU A 445 -26.38 26.52 6.96
CA GLU A 445 -27.11 25.34 7.46
C GLU A 445 -26.32 24.05 7.15
#